data_906091f383df2923aa0ccbefcfad43de
#
_entry.id   906091f383df2923aa0ccbefcfad43de
#
_cell.length_a   1.000
_cell.length_b   1.000
_cell.length_c   1.000
_cell.angle_alpha   90.00
_cell.angle_beta   90.00
_cell.angle_gamma   90.00
#
_symmetry.space_group_name_H-M   'P 1'
#
loop_
_entity.id
_entity.type
_entity.pdbx_description
1 polymer ?
#
loop_
_entity_poly.entity_id
_entity_poly.type
_entity_poly.pdbx_seq_one_letter_code
_entity_poly.pdbx_strand_id
1 'polypeptide(L)'
;MDAARILIADDHPLFRAALAFGLRELFPQAQIIEAASFAPLESAVAQEAELDLVLLDLNIPGAQGLSALIYLRGERPATPVLVVSADDQPRTVRRVQQFGAAGFISKSAPMPVLQEAVRAVMAGDEWFPSEKAQKNEEDARLAARLAHLTTQQFRVLMCVADGLANKQIAFQLGMAENTVKVHLTAILRKLDCNTRTQAAILVKVLAMEDAAGSGPETSPDLPADE
;
A
#
# COMPACT_ATOMS: atom_id res chain seq x y z
N MET A 1 -2.21 27.98 11.45
CA MET A 1 -2.39 26.61 10.93
C MET A 1 -1.00 26.05 10.76
N ASP A 2 -0.69 24.94 11.40
CA ASP A 2 0.60 24.27 11.19
C ASP A 2 0.73 23.85 9.72
N ALA A 3 1.96 23.80 9.23
CA ALA A 3 2.22 23.40 7.85
C ALA A 3 1.81 21.93 7.66
N ALA A 4 1.02 21.64 6.63
CA ALA A 4 0.60 20.27 6.35
C ALA A 4 1.82 19.35 6.13
N ARG A 5 1.81 18.15 6.70
CA ARG A 5 2.84 17.12 6.53
C ARG A 5 2.34 16.03 5.62
N ILE A 6 2.94 15.93 4.45
CA ILE A 6 2.51 15.00 3.40
C ILE A 6 3.66 14.03 3.09
N LEU A 7 3.39 12.73 3.23
CA LEU A 7 4.32 11.67 2.88
C LEU A 7 4.02 11.16 1.47
N ILE A 8 5.04 11.12 0.61
CA ILE A 8 4.99 10.53 -0.73
C ILE A 8 5.81 9.24 -0.73
N ALA A 9 5.16 8.10 -0.92
CA ALA A 9 5.79 6.80 -1.04
C ALA A 9 5.65 6.29 -2.49
N ASP A 10 6.74 6.39 -3.26
CA ASP A 10 6.82 5.99 -4.68
C ASP A 10 8.29 5.71 -5.02
N ASP A 11 8.59 4.64 -5.73
CA ASP A 11 9.96 4.27 -6.09
C ASP A 11 10.47 4.97 -7.37
N HIS A 12 9.56 5.59 -8.15
CA HIS A 12 9.91 6.31 -9.38
C HIS A 12 10.35 7.75 -9.08
N PRO A 13 11.65 8.09 -9.21
CA PRO A 13 12.15 9.40 -8.76
C PRO A 13 11.53 10.59 -9.48
N LEU A 14 11.30 10.48 -10.80
CA LEU A 14 10.71 11.56 -11.60
C LEU A 14 9.25 11.79 -11.24
N PHE A 15 8.49 10.71 -11.02
CA PHE A 15 7.09 10.82 -10.63
C PHE A 15 6.96 11.40 -9.21
N ARG A 16 7.78 10.94 -8.28
CA ARG A 16 7.84 11.47 -6.92
C ARG A 16 8.18 12.97 -6.90
N ALA A 17 9.16 13.40 -7.72
CA ALA A 17 9.49 14.81 -7.86
C ALA A 17 8.34 15.64 -8.46
N ALA A 18 7.61 15.09 -9.45
CA ALA A 18 6.43 15.75 -10.03
C ALA A 18 5.30 15.89 -9.00
N LEU A 19 5.04 14.85 -8.19
CA LEU A 19 4.07 14.90 -7.09
C LEU A 19 4.47 15.97 -6.06
N ALA A 20 5.74 15.99 -5.63
CA ALA A 20 6.23 16.97 -4.68
C ALA A 20 6.10 18.42 -5.22
N PHE A 21 6.37 18.63 -6.51
CA PHE A 21 6.17 19.91 -7.16
C PHE A 21 4.69 20.33 -7.13
N GLY A 22 3.79 19.48 -7.62
CA GLY A 22 2.35 19.76 -7.67
C GLY A 22 1.73 19.99 -6.29
N LEU A 23 2.24 19.30 -5.25
CA LEU A 23 1.81 19.53 -3.87
C LEU A 23 2.30 20.86 -3.30
N ARG A 24 3.52 21.28 -3.62
CA ARG A 24 4.04 22.60 -3.20
C ARG A 24 3.30 23.76 -3.86
N GLU A 25 2.82 23.60 -5.10
CA GLU A 25 1.93 24.58 -5.72
C GLU A 25 0.60 24.70 -4.98
N LEU A 26 0.07 23.55 -4.51
CA LEU A 26 -1.20 23.46 -3.81
C LEU A 26 -1.11 23.95 -2.36
N PHE A 27 -0.03 23.56 -1.69
CA PHE A 27 0.27 23.84 -0.29
C PHE A 27 1.70 24.36 -0.12
N PRO A 28 1.95 25.68 -0.36
CA PRO A 28 3.31 26.24 -0.38
C PRO A 28 4.10 26.07 0.92
N GLN A 29 3.40 25.89 2.04
CA GLN A 29 4.01 25.70 3.35
C GLN A 29 4.10 24.23 3.77
N ALA A 30 3.64 23.27 2.92
CA ALA A 30 3.64 21.87 3.29
C ALA A 30 5.06 21.31 3.44
N GLN A 31 5.27 20.51 4.46
CA GLN A 31 6.43 19.67 4.60
C GLN A 31 6.20 18.39 3.80
N ILE A 32 6.98 18.21 2.74
CA ILE A 32 6.94 16.99 1.92
C ILE A 32 8.03 16.03 2.41
N ILE A 33 7.61 14.82 2.78
CA ILE A 33 8.47 13.71 3.18
C ILE A 33 8.46 12.69 2.05
N GLU A 34 9.62 12.19 1.65
CA GLU A 34 9.73 11.27 0.53
C GLU A 34 10.26 9.90 0.97
N ALA A 35 9.62 8.83 0.49
CA ALA A 35 10.03 7.46 0.71
C ALA A 35 10.08 6.71 -0.63
N ALA A 36 11.25 6.15 -0.99
CA ALA A 36 11.45 5.39 -2.22
C ALA A 36 11.21 3.89 -2.05
N SER A 37 10.91 3.43 -0.84
CA SER A 37 10.68 2.01 -0.51
C SER A 37 9.97 1.89 0.84
N PHE A 38 9.62 0.67 1.22
CA PHE A 38 8.89 0.41 2.47
C PHE A 38 9.68 0.80 3.72
N ALA A 39 10.99 0.54 3.80
CA ALA A 39 11.77 0.86 4.99
C ALA A 39 11.86 2.38 5.29
N PRO A 40 12.12 3.29 4.32
CA PRO A 40 11.96 4.73 4.52
C PRO A 40 10.54 5.15 4.89
N LEU A 41 9.49 4.57 4.27
CA LEU A 41 8.10 4.83 4.63
C LEU A 41 7.85 4.49 6.11
N GLU A 42 8.26 3.30 6.54
CA GLU A 42 8.13 2.85 7.92
C GLU A 42 8.86 3.78 8.89
N SER A 43 10.08 4.22 8.53
CA SER A 43 10.85 5.17 9.33
C SER A 43 10.15 6.52 9.45
N ALA A 44 9.60 7.06 8.36
CA ALA A 44 8.85 8.29 8.35
C ALA A 44 7.60 8.19 9.22
N VAL A 45 6.83 7.11 9.09
CA VAL A 45 5.63 6.86 9.91
C VAL A 45 5.96 6.78 11.40
N ALA A 46 7.11 6.22 11.77
CA ALA A 46 7.55 6.11 13.17
C ALA A 46 8.07 7.42 13.75
N GLN A 47 8.70 8.28 12.94
CA GLN A 47 9.37 9.51 13.38
C GLN A 47 8.44 10.72 13.38
N GLU A 48 7.52 10.81 12.42
CA GLU A 48 6.60 11.94 12.34
C GLU A 48 5.46 11.77 13.36
N ALA A 49 5.26 12.78 14.17
CA ALA A 49 4.19 12.76 15.18
C ALA A 49 2.80 12.76 14.51
N GLU A 50 2.63 13.56 13.46
CA GLU A 50 1.40 13.70 12.70
C GLU A 50 1.70 13.71 11.20
N LEU A 51 0.85 13.04 10.43
CA LEU A 51 0.83 13.07 8.98
C LEU A 51 -0.59 13.42 8.55
N ASP A 52 -0.73 14.44 7.71
CA ASP A 52 -2.02 14.91 7.23
C ASP A 52 -2.50 14.16 5.99
N LEU A 53 -1.55 13.59 5.23
CA LEU A 53 -1.83 12.80 4.03
C LEU A 53 -0.66 11.87 3.71
N VAL A 54 -0.98 10.69 3.21
CA VAL A 54 -0.01 9.80 2.53
C VAL A 54 -0.45 9.59 1.08
N LEU A 55 0.45 9.91 0.12
CA LEU A 55 0.35 9.47 -1.27
C LEU A 55 1.13 8.16 -1.39
N LEU A 56 0.47 7.08 -1.77
CA LEU A 56 1.03 5.74 -1.74
C LEU A 56 0.99 5.08 -3.11
N ASP A 57 2.15 4.73 -3.66
CA ASP A 57 2.23 3.74 -4.72
C ASP A 57 2.11 2.32 -4.14
N LEU A 58 1.37 1.45 -4.83
CA LEU A 58 1.21 0.05 -4.43
C LEU A 58 2.46 -0.79 -4.69
N ASN A 59 3.36 -0.35 -5.58
CA ASN A 59 4.52 -1.11 -6.04
C ASN A 59 5.84 -0.56 -5.52
N ILE A 60 5.93 -0.18 -4.24
CA ILE A 60 7.21 0.24 -3.65
C ILE A 60 8.05 -0.96 -3.21
N PRO A 61 9.39 -0.95 -3.42
CA PRO A 61 10.29 -2.02 -2.97
C PRO A 61 10.15 -2.29 -1.46
N GLY A 62 10.09 -3.58 -1.10
CA GLY A 62 9.92 -4.02 0.29
C GLY A 62 8.47 -4.08 0.76
N ALA A 63 7.51 -3.66 -0.05
CA ALA A 63 6.08 -3.90 0.12
C ALA A 63 5.50 -4.39 -1.21
N GLN A 64 4.49 -5.25 -1.15
CA GLN A 64 3.87 -5.82 -2.34
C GLN A 64 2.35 -5.56 -2.29
N GLY A 65 1.80 -5.02 -3.40
CA GLY A 65 0.37 -4.75 -3.53
C GLY A 65 -0.15 -3.91 -2.35
N LEU A 66 -1.21 -4.36 -1.71
CA LEU A 66 -1.88 -3.62 -0.62
C LEU A 66 -1.16 -3.64 0.73
N SER A 67 0.01 -4.30 0.84
CA SER A 67 0.68 -4.47 2.14
C SER A 67 1.09 -3.15 2.80
N ALA A 68 1.57 -2.17 2.03
CA ALA A 68 1.92 -0.85 2.55
C ALA A 68 0.67 -0.08 3.03
N LEU A 69 -0.46 -0.20 2.31
CA LEU A 69 -1.73 0.39 2.71
C LEU A 69 -2.22 -0.21 4.04
N ILE A 70 -2.19 -1.54 4.17
CA ILE A 70 -2.59 -2.24 5.40
C ILE A 70 -1.72 -1.80 6.57
N TYR A 71 -0.40 -1.70 6.37
CA TYR A 71 0.53 -1.18 7.37
C TYR A 71 0.15 0.23 7.82
N LEU A 72 -0.05 1.15 6.88
CA LEU A 72 -0.43 2.54 7.17
C LEU A 72 -1.76 2.62 7.93
N ARG A 73 -2.75 1.83 7.56
CA ARG A 73 -4.05 1.79 8.26
C ARG A 73 -3.93 1.23 9.67
N GLY A 74 -3.00 0.31 9.92
CA GLY A 74 -2.70 -0.21 11.26
C GLY A 74 -1.97 0.80 12.14
N GLU A 75 -0.97 1.51 11.61
CA GLU A 75 -0.14 2.45 12.37
C GLU A 75 -0.76 3.84 12.51
N ARG A 76 -1.46 4.30 11.47
CA ARG A 76 -1.99 5.66 11.34
C ARG A 76 -3.46 5.62 10.88
N PRO A 77 -4.38 5.07 11.67
CA PRO A 77 -5.79 4.91 11.25
C PRO A 77 -6.49 6.23 10.95
N ALA A 78 -6.05 7.34 11.55
CA ALA A 78 -6.61 8.66 11.31
C ALA A 78 -6.03 9.38 10.09
N THR A 79 -4.84 9.01 9.62
CA THR A 79 -4.19 9.64 8.46
C THR A 79 -4.83 9.12 7.17
N PRO A 80 -5.38 9.99 6.31
CA PRO A 80 -5.90 9.57 5.01
C PRO A 80 -4.76 9.09 4.10
N VAL A 81 -5.04 8.03 3.33
CA VAL A 81 -4.14 7.48 2.32
C VAL A 81 -4.80 7.62 0.96
N LEU A 82 -4.18 8.37 0.05
CA LEU A 82 -4.53 8.44 -1.35
C LEU A 82 -3.59 7.53 -2.13
N VAL A 83 -4.13 6.44 -2.68
CA VAL A 83 -3.36 5.52 -3.50
C VAL A 83 -3.16 6.11 -4.89
N VAL A 84 -1.92 6.08 -5.38
CA VAL A 84 -1.52 6.56 -6.72
C VAL A 84 -0.84 5.38 -7.43
N SER A 85 -1.52 4.74 -8.38
CA SER A 85 -1.04 3.51 -9.01
C SER A 85 -1.15 3.55 -10.55
N ALA A 86 -0.26 2.81 -11.22
CA ALA A 86 -0.37 2.56 -12.67
C ALA A 86 -1.45 1.51 -12.98
N ASP A 87 -1.74 0.62 -12.02
CA ASP A 87 -2.83 -0.36 -12.15
C ASP A 87 -4.14 0.26 -11.68
N ASP A 88 -4.96 0.69 -12.63
CA ASP A 88 -6.28 1.32 -12.43
C ASP A 88 -7.46 0.38 -12.73
N GLN A 89 -7.20 -0.94 -12.74
CA GLN A 89 -8.26 -1.92 -12.94
C GLN A 89 -9.35 -1.79 -11.87
N PRO A 90 -10.63 -1.97 -12.21
CA PRO A 90 -11.74 -1.85 -11.26
C PRO A 90 -11.61 -2.76 -10.03
N ARG A 91 -10.92 -3.90 -10.16
CA ARG A 91 -10.64 -4.81 -9.07
C ARG A 91 -9.66 -4.18 -8.07
N THR A 92 -8.57 -3.61 -8.55
CA THR A 92 -7.55 -2.95 -7.72
C THR A 92 -8.16 -1.76 -6.98
N VAL A 93 -8.91 -0.91 -7.68
CA VAL A 93 -9.62 0.23 -7.09
C VAL A 93 -10.56 -0.23 -5.97
N ARG A 94 -11.38 -1.27 -6.21
CA ARG A 94 -12.28 -1.82 -5.18
C ARG A 94 -11.54 -2.30 -3.95
N ARG A 95 -10.45 -3.05 -4.13
CA ARG A 95 -9.64 -3.56 -3.01
C ARG A 95 -9.00 -2.43 -2.22
N VAL A 96 -8.44 -1.44 -2.89
CA VAL A 96 -7.88 -0.23 -2.26
C VAL A 96 -8.93 0.44 -1.37
N GLN A 97 -10.16 0.59 -1.85
CA GLN A 97 -11.27 1.15 -1.07
C GLN A 97 -11.64 0.25 0.12
N GLN A 98 -11.77 -1.06 -0.09
CA GLN A 98 -12.10 -2.03 0.98
C GLN A 98 -11.04 -2.07 2.08
N PHE A 99 -9.77 -1.88 1.73
CA PHE A 99 -8.66 -1.80 2.67
C PHE A 99 -8.48 -0.43 3.31
N GLY A 100 -9.45 0.48 3.12
CA GLY A 100 -9.59 1.71 3.88
C GLY A 100 -8.72 2.86 3.37
N ALA A 101 -8.33 2.87 2.11
CA ALA A 101 -7.82 4.10 1.50
C ALA A 101 -8.91 5.18 1.45
N ALA A 102 -8.51 6.44 1.53
CA ALA A 102 -9.40 7.57 1.36
C ALA A 102 -9.64 7.91 -0.12
N GLY A 103 -8.79 7.40 -1.01
CA GLY A 103 -8.97 7.60 -2.44
C GLY A 103 -8.02 6.78 -3.29
N PHE A 104 -8.32 6.77 -4.59
CA PHE A 104 -7.49 6.17 -5.63
C PHE A 104 -7.39 7.11 -6.84
N ILE A 105 -6.19 7.22 -7.39
CA ILE A 105 -5.93 7.94 -8.64
C ILE A 105 -4.92 7.18 -9.50
N SER A 106 -5.15 7.13 -10.82
CA SER A 106 -4.21 6.57 -11.77
C SER A 106 -2.97 7.44 -11.92
N LYS A 107 -1.77 6.85 -12.01
CA LYS A 107 -0.51 7.58 -12.36
C LYS A 107 -0.59 8.27 -13.72
N SER A 108 -1.48 7.85 -14.60
CA SER A 108 -1.75 8.46 -15.90
C SER A 108 -2.62 9.73 -15.82
N ALA A 109 -3.22 10.00 -14.65
CA ALA A 109 -4.08 11.16 -14.48
C ALA A 109 -3.30 12.49 -14.61
N PRO A 110 -3.90 13.52 -15.21
CA PRO A 110 -3.28 14.85 -15.28
C PRO A 110 -3.07 15.45 -13.87
N MET A 111 -1.99 16.23 -13.69
CA MET A 111 -1.69 16.87 -12.41
C MET A 111 -2.86 17.67 -11.80
N PRO A 112 -3.66 18.44 -12.57
CA PRO A 112 -4.84 19.11 -11.99
C PRO A 112 -5.84 18.16 -11.32
N VAL A 113 -6.09 16.98 -11.92
CA VAL A 113 -6.99 15.97 -11.36
C VAL A 113 -6.41 15.38 -10.05
N LEU A 114 -5.10 15.15 -10.01
CA LEU A 114 -4.42 14.72 -8.79
C LEU A 114 -4.54 15.79 -7.70
N GLN A 115 -4.36 17.07 -8.04
CA GLN A 115 -4.51 18.16 -7.09
C GLN A 115 -5.96 18.27 -6.55
N GLU A 116 -6.97 18.02 -7.38
CA GLU A 116 -8.37 17.95 -6.94
C GLU A 116 -8.61 16.80 -5.97
N ALA A 117 -8.08 15.60 -6.30
CA ALA A 117 -8.15 14.43 -5.43
C ALA A 117 -7.52 14.69 -4.06
N VAL A 118 -6.35 15.30 -4.05
CA VAL A 118 -5.64 15.67 -2.80
C VAL A 118 -6.48 16.65 -1.96
N ARG A 119 -7.07 17.68 -2.59
CA ARG A 119 -7.95 18.64 -1.87
C ARG A 119 -9.16 17.93 -1.26
N ALA A 120 -9.83 17.07 -2.02
CA ALA A 120 -11.00 16.33 -1.56
C ALA A 120 -10.64 15.44 -0.37
N VAL A 121 -9.58 14.65 -0.48
CA VAL A 121 -9.14 13.74 0.59
C VAL A 121 -8.70 14.50 1.85
N MET A 122 -8.01 15.62 1.72
CA MET A 122 -7.64 16.47 2.86
C MET A 122 -8.84 17.20 3.48
N ALA A 123 -9.92 17.38 2.73
CA ALA A 123 -11.19 17.89 3.26
C ALA A 123 -12.02 16.81 3.99
N GLY A 124 -11.60 15.54 3.91
CA GLY A 124 -12.29 14.40 4.52
C GLY A 124 -13.24 13.68 3.58
N ASP A 125 -13.24 14.04 2.29
CA ASP A 125 -14.04 13.36 1.26
C ASP A 125 -13.29 12.14 0.70
N GLU A 126 -14.05 11.19 0.15
CA GLU A 126 -13.47 10.08 -0.60
C GLU A 126 -13.28 10.45 -2.08
N TRP A 127 -12.20 9.93 -2.70
CA TRP A 127 -11.91 10.13 -4.11
C TRP A 127 -11.69 8.80 -4.83
N PHE A 128 -12.73 8.28 -5.46
CA PHE A 128 -12.67 7.04 -6.25
C PHE A 128 -13.35 7.22 -7.61
N PRO A 129 -12.91 6.48 -8.67
CA PRO A 129 -13.64 6.41 -9.92
C PRO A 129 -15.10 6.00 -9.72
N SER A 130 -16.02 6.61 -10.47
CA SER A 130 -17.49 6.52 -10.27
C SER A 130 -18.12 5.13 -10.56
N GLU A 131 -17.35 4.11 -10.85
CA GLU A 131 -17.88 2.77 -11.07
C GLU A 131 -18.42 2.19 -9.75
N LYS A 132 -19.69 1.81 -9.74
CA LYS A 132 -20.34 1.14 -8.59
C LYS A 132 -19.61 -0.18 -8.29
N ALA A 133 -18.73 -0.13 -7.32
CA ALA A 133 -17.99 -1.29 -6.84
C ALA A 133 -18.97 -2.28 -6.20
N GLN A 134 -19.15 -3.46 -6.79
CA GLN A 134 -19.76 -4.58 -6.07
C GLN A 134 -18.82 -4.96 -4.91
N LYS A 135 -19.33 -4.87 -3.68
CA LYS A 135 -18.56 -5.27 -2.49
C LYS A 135 -18.24 -6.76 -2.57
N ASN A 136 -16.97 -7.10 -2.58
CA ASN A 136 -16.53 -8.47 -2.37
C ASN A 136 -16.47 -8.71 -0.85
N GLU A 137 -17.41 -9.49 -0.31
CA GLU A 137 -17.47 -9.78 1.13
C GLU A 137 -16.22 -10.51 1.63
N GLU A 138 -15.55 -11.28 0.78
CA GLU A 138 -14.35 -12.03 1.12
C GLU A 138 -13.15 -11.10 1.33
N ASP A 139 -12.94 -10.14 0.44
CA ASP A 139 -11.91 -9.10 0.60
C ASP A 139 -12.19 -8.20 1.82
N ALA A 140 -13.45 -7.85 2.07
CA ALA A 140 -13.83 -7.06 3.24
C ALA A 140 -13.54 -7.81 4.57
N ARG A 141 -13.83 -9.11 4.63
CA ARG A 141 -13.50 -9.96 5.79
C ARG A 141 -11.98 -10.07 5.99
N LEU A 142 -11.24 -10.22 4.91
CA LEU A 142 -9.78 -10.28 4.94
C LEU A 142 -9.17 -8.95 5.41
N ALA A 143 -9.63 -7.83 4.88
CA ALA A 143 -9.21 -6.50 5.30
C ALA A 143 -9.42 -6.31 6.82
N ALA A 144 -10.60 -6.69 7.32
CA ALA A 144 -10.90 -6.63 8.76
C ALA A 144 -9.94 -7.48 9.60
N ARG A 145 -9.62 -8.72 9.17
CA ARG A 145 -8.67 -9.60 9.88
C ARG A 145 -7.26 -9.03 9.91
N LEU A 146 -6.78 -8.47 8.79
CA LEU A 146 -5.45 -7.86 8.69
C LEU A 146 -5.34 -6.59 9.53
N ALA A 147 -6.38 -5.79 9.62
CA ALA A 147 -6.44 -4.59 10.47
C ALA A 147 -6.31 -4.91 11.97
N HIS A 148 -6.55 -6.16 12.38
CA HIS A 148 -6.34 -6.60 13.76
C HIS A 148 -4.91 -7.01 14.08
N LEU A 149 -4.00 -7.08 13.11
CA LEU A 149 -2.59 -7.38 13.37
C LEU A 149 -1.92 -6.17 14.01
N THR A 150 -1.03 -6.42 14.98
CA THR A 150 -0.11 -5.38 15.45
C THR A 150 0.99 -5.18 14.41
N THR A 151 1.67 -4.02 14.43
CA THR A 151 2.83 -3.71 13.58
C THR A 151 3.84 -4.84 13.54
N GLN A 152 4.21 -5.35 14.71
CA GLN A 152 5.19 -6.42 14.81
C GLN A 152 4.68 -7.73 14.20
N GLN A 153 3.40 -8.03 14.37
CA GLN A 153 2.76 -9.19 13.73
C GLN A 153 2.71 -9.00 12.21
N PHE A 154 2.40 -7.81 11.75
CA PHE A 154 2.40 -7.49 10.32
C PHE A 154 3.80 -7.66 9.71
N ARG A 155 4.85 -7.13 10.34
CA ARG A 155 6.26 -7.30 9.91
C ARG A 155 6.65 -8.78 9.84
N VAL A 156 6.31 -9.56 10.86
CA VAL A 156 6.55 -11.02 10.86
C VAL A 156 5.80 -11.69 9.73
N LEU A 157 4.54 -11.32 9.46
CA LEU A 157 3.72 -11.86 8.37
C LEU A 157 4.34 -11.56 7.00
N MET A 158 4.87 -10.36 6.78
CA MET A 158 5.57 -10.00 5.52
C MET A 158 6.82 -10.87 5.32
N CYS A 159 7.64 -11.04 6.33
CA CYS A 159 8.80 -11.95 6.28
C CYS A 159 8.39 -13.42 6.01
N VAL A 160 7.23 -13.83 6.51
CA VAL A 160 6.66 -15.16 6.21
C VAL A 160 6.24 -15.28 4.76
N ALA A 161 5.64 -14.24 4.19
CA ALA A 161 5.26 -14.18 2.77
C ALA A 161 6.49 -14.24 1.85
N ASP A 162 7.62 -13.64 2.27
CA ASP A 162 8.92 -13.73 1.60
C ASP A 162 9.60 -15.10 1.75
N GLY A 163 9.01 -16.03 2.50
CA GLY A 163 9.52 -17.39 2.70
C GLY A 163 10.63 -17.52 3.74
N LEU A 164 10.94 -16.50 4.52
CA LEU A 164 12.03 -16.49 5.51
C LEU A 164 11.77 -17.47 6.65
N ALA A 165 12.76 -18.27 7.05
CA ALA A 165 12.67 -19.12 8.24
C ALA A 165 12.65 -18.29 9.54
N ASN A 166 12.09 -18.85 10.63
CA ASN A 166 11.97 -18.13 11.90
C ASN A 166 13.29 -17.54 12.41
N LYS A 167 14.41 -18.24 12.20
CA LYS A 167 15.75 -17.76 12.55
C LYS A 167 16.15 -16.52 11.73
N GLN A 168 15.80 -16.49 10.45
CA GLN A 168 16.07 -15.35 9.56
C GLN A 168 15.17 -14.16 9.93
N ILE A 169 13.88 -14.41 10.20
CA ILE A 169 12.95 -13.38 10.70
C ILE A 169 13.45 -12.78 12.01
N ALA A 170 13.87 -13.64 12.94
CA ALA A 170 14.42 -13.22 14.23
C ALA A 170 15.62 -12.29 14.07
N PHE A 171 16.55 -12.66 13.19
CA PHE A 171 17.72 -11.85 12.86
C PHE A 171 17.32 -10.51 12.20
N GLN A 172 16.47 -10.55 11.18
CA GLN A 172 16.04 -9.36 10.42
C GLN A 172 15.27 -8.35 11.28
N LEU A 173 14.42 -8.84 12.20
CA LEU A 173 13.58 -7.99 13.04
C LEU A 173 14.17 -7.72 14.43
N GLY A 174 15.41 -8.17 14.71
CA GLY A 174 16.08 -7.92 15.98
C GLY A 174 15.40 -8.54 17.19
N MET A 175 14.80 -9.75 17.06
CA MET A 175 14.07 -10.41 18.14
C MET A 175 14.52 -11.87 18.34
N ALA A 176 14.10 -12.50 19.44
CA ALA A 176 14.37 -13.92 19.68
C ALA A 176 13.50 -14.80 18.77
N GLU A 177 14.03 -15.97 18.33
CA GLU A 177 13.27 -16.91 17.49
C GLU A 177 11.99 -17.40 18.19
N ASN A 178 12.01 -17.54 19.51
CA ASN A 178 10.81 -17.91 20.26
C ASN A 178 9.73 -16.82 20.20
N THR A 179 10.12 -15.55 20.16
CA THR A 179 9.21 -14.41 19.99
C THR A 179 8.55 -14.45 18.60
N VAL A 180 9.31 -14.80 17.55
CA VAL A 180 8.75 -15.02 16.21
C VAL A 180 7.69 -16.11 16.22
N LYS A 181 7.94 -17.25 16.92
CA LYS A 181 6.96 -18.34 17.05
C LYS A 181 5.67 -17.88 17.75
N VAL A 182 5.79 -17.07 18.80
CA VAL A 182 4.63 -16.50 19.51
C VAL A 182 3.83 -15.59 18.57
N HIS A 183 4.51 -14.68 17.83
CA HIS A 183 3.83 -13.83 16.84
C HIS A 183 3.14 -14.66 15.77
N LEU A 184 3.81 -15.68 15.21
CA LEU A 184 3.23 -16.57 14.21
C LEU A 184 1.94 -17.22 14.69
N THR A 185 1.94 -17.78 15.90
CA THR A 185 0.75 -18.38 16.50
C THR A 185 -0.40 -17.36 16.59
N ALA A 186 -0.09 -16.15 17.04
CA ALA A 186 -1.09 -15.07 17.13
C ALA A 186 -1.61 -14.64 15.74
N ILE A 187 -0.73 -14.54 14.74
CA ILE A 187 -1.07 -14.21 13.36
C ILE A 187 -2.02 -15.26 12.77
N LEU A 188 -1.65 -16.54 12.86
CA LEU A 188 -2.46 -17.64 12.33
C LEU A 188 -3.87 -17.62 12.91
N ARG A 189 -3.98 -17.43 14.23
CA ARG A 189 -5.28 -17.31 14.90
C ARG A 189 -6.09 -16.11 14.41
N LYS A 190 -5.47 -14.93 14.26
CA LYS A 190 -6.16 -13.69 13.82
C LYS A 190 -6.60 -13.76 12.36
N LEU A 191 -5.79 -14.40 11.51
CA LEU A 191 -6.08 -14.58 10.08
C LEU A 191 -6.97 -15.79 9.80
N ASP A 192 -7.29 -16.62 10.84
CA ASP A 192 -8.04 -17.86 10.68
C ASP A 192 -7.34 -18.83 9.71
N CYS A 193 -6.02 -18.94 9.85
CA CYS A 193 -5.16 -19.81 9.08
C CYS A 193 -4.66 -20.96 9.96
N ASN A 194 -4.63 -22.18 9.40
CA ASN A 194 -4.13 -23.36 10.13
C ASN A 194 -2.63 -23.56 9.94
N THR A 195 -2.06 -23.02 8.87
CA THR A 195 -0.65 -23.22 8.53
C THR A 195 0.03 -21.92 8.12
N ARG A 196 1.36 -21.87 8.34
CA ARG A 196 2.23 -20.81 7.87
C ARG A 196 2.10 -20.57 6.36
N THR A 197 1.99 -21.66 5.58
CA THR A 197 1.85 -21.60 4.13
C THR A 197 0.54 -20.92 3.73
N GLN A 198 -0.56 -21.20 4.42
CA GLN A 198 -1.83 -20.51 4.19
C GLN A 198 -1.70 -18.99 4.43
N ALA A 199 -1.06 -18.59 5.52
CA ALA A 199 -0.84 -17.19 5.81
C ALA A 199 0.06 -16.51 4.74
N ALA A 200 1.11 -17.20 4.27
CA ALA A 200 1.96 -16.71 3.20
C ALA A 200 1.20 -16.56 1.86
N ILE A 201 0.38 -17.55 1.49
CA ILE A 201 -0.44 -17.52 0.27
C ILE A 201 -1.44 -16.36 0.35
N LEU A 202 -2.09 -16.19 1.50
CA LEU A 202 -3.06 -15.13 1.71
C LEU A 202 -2.47 -13.74 1.44
N VAL A 203 -1.24 -13.47 1.90
CA VAL A 203 -0.52 -12.23 1.60
C VAL A 203 -0.10 -12.18 0.13
N LYS A 204 0.39 -13.30 -0.43
CA LYS A 204 0.78 -13.34 -1.85
C LYS A 204 -0.40 -13.14 -2.80
N VAL A 205 -1.57 -13.65 -2.49
CA VAL A 205 -2.79 -13.38 -3.26
C VAL A 205 -3.13 -11.89 -3.24
N LEU A 206 -2.91 -11.21 -2.12
CA LEU A 206 -3.03 -9.75 -2.05
C LEU A 206 -2.02 -9.02 -2.96
N ALA A 207 -0.83 -9.62 -3.18
CA ALA A 207 0.24 -9.04 -4.00
C ALA A 207 0.20 -9.51 -5.47
N MET A 208 -0.10 -10.80 -5.73
CA MET A 208 0.04 -11.42 -7.07
C MET A 208 -1.18 -11.20 -7.98
N GLU A 209 -2.34 -10.91 -7.43
CA GLU A 209 -3.51 -10.60 -8.24
C GLU A 209 -3.39 -9.23 -8.94
N ASP A 210 -2.47 -8.38 -8.45
CA ASP A 210 -2.10 -7.13 -9.11
C ASP A 210 -1.11 -7.36 -10.29
N ALA A 211 -0.36 -8.46 -10.30
CA ALA A 211 0.65 -8.78 -11.32
C ALA A 211 0.09 -9.55 -12.54
N ALA A 212 -1.09 -10.16 -12.43
CA ALA A 212 -1.67 -10.97 -13.51
C ALA A 212 -2.25 -10.14 -14.68
N GLY A 213 -2.25 -8.81 -14.58
CA GLY A 213 -2.68 -7.88 -15.64
C GLY A 213 -1.64 -7.58 -16.72
N SER A 214 -0.37 -7.94 -16.51
CA SER A 214 0.71 -7.72 -17.47
C SER A 214 1.00 -9.00 -18.27
N GLY A 215 -0.01 -9.48 -19.03
CA GLY A 215 0.24 -10.47 -20.08
C GLY A 215 1.16 -9.88 -21.14
N PRO A 216 2.09 -10.67 -21.75
CA PRO A 216 2.93 -10.16 -22.82
C PRO A 216 2.03 -9.68 -23.97
N GLU A 217 2.18 -8.41 -24.36
CA GLU A 217 1.68 -7.92 -25.62
C GLU A 217 2.23 -8.82 -26.74
N THR A 218 1.38 -9.65 -27.31
CA THR A 218 1.65 -10.33 -28.57
C THR A 218 1.80 -9.24 -29.62
N SER A 219 3.04 -8.97 -30.00
CA SER A 219 3.33 -8.15 -31.17
C SER A 219 2.54 -8.69 -32.38
N PRO A 220 1.82 -7.83 -33.11
CA PRO A 220 1.20 -8.29 -34.35
C PRO A 220 2.29 -8.66 -35.35
N ASP A 221 2.19 -9.89 -35.87
CA ASP A 221 2.96 -10.38 -37.01
C ASP A 221 2.94 -9.34 -38.15
N LEU A 222 4.11 -8.87 -38.52
CA LEU A 222 4.33 -8.18 -39.78
C LEU A 222 4.16 -9.19 -40.92
N PRO A 223 3.31 -8.94 -41.94
CA PRO A 223 3.27 -9.81 -43.11
C PRO A 223 4.62 -9.71 -43.85
N ALA A 224 5.17 -10.85 -44.18
CA ALA A 224 6.31 -10.98 -45.09
C ALA A 224 5.83 -10.54 -46.48
N ASP A 225 6.44 -9.49 -47.03
CA ASP A 225 6.31 -9.13 -48.43
C ASP A 225 7.12 -10.13 -49.28
N GLU A 226 6.44 -10.73 -50.27
CA GLU A 226 7.01 -11.33 -51.45
C GLU A 226 7.44 -10.26 -52.48
#